data_321d266102ca43feb340c663ae7a4682
#
_entry.id   321d266102ca43feb340c663ae7a4682
#
_cell.length_a   1.000
_cell.length_b   1.000
_cell.length_c   1.000
_cell.angle_alpha   90.00
_cell.angle_beta   90.00
_cell.angle_gamma   90.00
#
_symmetry.space_group_name_H-M   'P 1'
#
loop_
_entity.id
_entity.type
_entity.pdbx_description
1 polymer ?
#
loop_
_entity_poly.entity_id
_entity_poly.type
_entity_poly.pdbx_seq_one_letter_code
_entity_poly.pdbx_strand_id
1 'polypeptide(L)'
;MNFFSKLFNLKQNNHNRDTNSDCNNFYLNELECGLTPGQLILIDWTQKTGRNYNFPRYFKYSLQIDPESTHNQLYKLGYFTKNKTLSYLTVVELKTILSKHNLATSGKKAELITRIINNVNIDNLDIPFEFKLTKEAQNLIIEHSDYIKAYYDKDITMEDYCKEKNNISFKATFGDIKWSLLNKQAHRNTVSGDFGCLSNTRKAQGRHLEQEGNIKHALTQIIHTSLN
;
A
#
# COMPACT_ATOMS: atom_id res chain seq x y z
N MET A 1 -15.63 -2.86 22.52
CA MET A 1 -14.65 -1.79 22.58
C MET A 1 -14.30 -1.43 21.15
N ASN A 2 -14.69 -0.24 20.67
CA ASN A 2 -14.60 0.13 19.26
C ASN A 2 -13.14 0.25 18.81
N PHE A 3 -12.84 -0.22 17.60
CA PHE A 3 -11.51 -0.19 16.95
C PHE A 3 -10.89 1.22 17.00
N PHE A 4 -11.68 2.25 16.80
CA PHE A 4 -11.27 3.66 16.89
C PHE A 4 -10.81 4.10 18.28
N SER A 5 -11.28 3.50 19.37
CA SER A 5 -10.84 3.86 20.73
C SER A 5 -9.40 3.40 21.02
N LYS A 6 -8.88 2.40 20.30
CA LYS A 6 -7.48 1.96 20.41
C LYS A 6 -6.50 2.92 19.74
N LEU A 7 -6.91 3.59 18.65
CA LEU A 7 -6.13 4.62 17.96
C LEU A 7 -5.99 5.89 18.83
N PHE A 8 -7.03 6.25 19.58
CA PHE A 8 -7.01 7.44 20.44
C PHE A 8 -6.01 7.33 21.60
N ASN A 9 -5.79 6.13 22.14
CA ASN A 9 -4.84 5.90 23.24
C ASN A 9 -3.36 5.96 22.82
N LEU A 10 -3.05 5.90 21.52
CA LEU A 10 -1.68 6.08 21.00
C LEU A 10 -1.26 7.56 20.92
N LYS A 11 -2.19 8.50 20.86
CA LYS A 11 -1.90 9.94 20.80
C LYS A 11 -1.20 10.47 22.05
N GLN A 12 -1.28 9.79 23.19
CA GLN A 12 -0.71 10.28 24.45
C GLN A 12 0.78 9.98 24.65
N ASN A 13 1.39 9.08 23.85
CA ASN A 13 2.78 8.65 24.07
C ASN A 13 3.83 9.24 23.12
N ASN A 14 3.44 10.10 22.15
CA ASN A 14 4.36 10.69 21.18
C ASN A 14 4.62 12.19 21.34
N HIS A 15 4.39 12.76 22.54
CA HIS A 15 4.50 14.21 22.77
C HIS A 15 5.84 14.64 23.37
N ASN A 16 6.97 14.03 22.95
CA ASN A 16 8.32 14.57 23.21
C ASN A 16 9.22 14.30 22.01
N ARG A 17 9.14 15.15 21.00
CA ARG A 17 10.23 15.36 20.04
C ARG A 17 10.41 16.85 19.82
N ASP A 18 11.66 17.27 20.04
CA ASP A 18 12.15 18.62 19.93
C ASP A 18 11.73 19.31 18.63
N THR A 19 11.15 20.47 18.80
CA THR A 19 10.82 21.45 17.77
C THR A 19 12.11 22.10 17.27
N ASN A 20 12.65 21.61 16.15
CA ASN A 20 13.46 22.43 15.23
C ASN A 20 13.76 21.68 13.93
N SER A 21 12.84 21.76 12.99
CA SER A 21 13.04 21.85 11.52
C SER A 21 11.65 21.87 10.86
N ASP A 22 11.24 23.04 10.41
CA ASP A 22 10.03 23.28 9.63
C ASP A 22 10.13 22.66 8.21
N CYS A 23 10.09 21.32 8.16
CA CYS A 23 9.62 20.60 7.00
C CYS A 23 8.43 19.79 7.49
N ASN A 24 7.23 20.31 7.23
CA ASN A 24 5.96 19.64 7.49
C ASN A 24 5.94 18.36 6.64
N ASN A 25 6.52 17.27 7.16
CA ASN A 25 6.73 16.05 6.41
C ASN A 25 5.41 15.32 6.29
N PHE A 26 4.78 15.40 5.13
CA PHE A 26 3.52 14.73 4.80
C PHE A 26 3.48 13.27 5.28
N TYR A 27 4.56 12.53 5.11
CA TYR A 27 4.60 11.09 5.43
C TYR A 27 4.54 10.76 6.93
N LEU A 28 4.75 11.74 7.80
CA LEU A 28 4.63 11.61 9.25
C LEU A 28 3.26 12.04 9.78
N ASN A 29 2.45 12.70 8.96
CA ASN A 29 1.12 13.17 9.35
C ASN A 29 0.08 12.05 9.19
N GLU A 30 -0.90 12.02 10.08
CA GLU A 30 -2.03 11.11 9.96
C GLU A 30 -2.97 11.56 8.83
N LEU A 31 -3.41 10.60 8.04
CA LEU A 31 -4.51 10.74 7.10
C LEU A 31 -5.84 10.76 7.85
N GLU A 32 -6.94 11.06 7.15
CA GLU A 32 -8.30 11.06 7.75
C GLU A 32 -8.70 9.72 8.39
N CYS A 33 -8.08 8.62 7.98
CA CYS A 33 -8.24 7.29 8.57
C CYS A 33 -7.48 7.10 9.90
N GLY A 34 -6.73 8.09 10.37
CA GLY A 34 -5.92 8.01 11.59
C GLY A 34 -4.64 7.18 11.46
N LEU A 35 -4.23 6.86 10.24
CA LEU A 35 -2.96 6.19 9.92
C LEU A 35 -2.05 7.12 9.15
N THR A 36 -0.74 6.99 9.33
CA THR A 36 0.20 7.67 8.42
C THR A 36 0.22 6.99 7.05
N PRO A 37 0.64 7.70 5.98
CA PRO A 37 0.82 7.09 4.66
C PRO A 37 1.62 5.79 4.69
N GLY A 38 2.72 5.77 5.44
CA GLY A 38 3.57 4.59 5.58
C GLY A 38 2.85 3.40 6.21
N GLN A 39 2.05 3.64 7.25
CA GLN A 39 1.25 2.59 7.90
C GLN A 39 0.19 2.01 6.95
N LEU A 40 -0.52 2.87 6.22
CA LEU A 40 -1.56 2.43 5.27
C LEU A 40 -0.96 1.57 4.14
N ILE A 41 0.17 2.02 3.57
CA ILE A 41 0.86 1.26 2.51
C ILE A 41 1.47 -0.04 3.06
N LEU A 42 1.90 -0.07 4.32
CA LEU A 42 2.40 -1.30 4.94
C LEU A 42 1.28 -2.33 5.14
N ILE A 43 0.07 -1.89 5.50
CA ILE A 43 -1.11 -2.78 5.59
C ILE A 43 -1.43 -3.37 4.21
N ASP A 44 -1.50 -2.53 3.16
CA ASP A 44 -1.72 -2.98 1.78
C ASP A 44 -0.61 -3.96 1.30
N TRP A 45 0.64 -3.65 1.59
CA TRP A 45 1.75 -4.54 1.26
C TRP A 45 1.65 -5.89 1.97
N THR A 46 1.32 -5.89 3.26
CA THR A 46 1.13 -7.12 4.05
C THR A 46 -0.03 -7.95 3.49
N GLN A 47 -1.13 -7.31 3.07
CA GLN A 47 -2.24 -8.00 2.41
C GLN A 47 -1.80 -8.74 1.14
N LYS A 48 -0.94 -8.11 0.33
CA LYS A 48 -0.46 -8.66 -0.94
C LYS A 48 0.58 -9.76 -0.76
N THR A 49 1.39 -9.69 0.28
CA THR A 49 2.54 -10.60 0.46
C THR A 49 2.34 -11.63 1.56
N GLY A 50 1.50 -11.35 2.55
CA GLY A 50 1.33 -12.17 3.76
C GLY A 50 2.55 -12.19 4.68
N ARG A 51 3.55 -11.32 4.46
CA ARG A 51 4.87 -11.38 5.12
C ARG A 51 5.07 -10.22 6.09
N ASN A 52 6.00 -10.42 7.05
CA ASN A 52 6.52 -9.40 7.95
C ASN A 52 8.05 -9.31 7.92
N TYR A 53 8.66 -9.68 6.80
CA TYR A 53 10.11 -9.67 6.58
C TYR A 53 10.42 -9.35 5.11
N ASN A 54 11.69 -9.02 4.82
CA ASN A 54 12.13 -8.61 3.48
C ASN A 54 11.36 -7.39 2.97
N PHE A 55 11.16 -6.42 3.84
CA PHE A 55 10.46 -5.19 3.50
C PHE A 55 11.21 -4.39 2.43
N PRO A 56 10.51 -3.86 1.42
CA PRO A 56 11.11 -2.96 0.44
C PRO A 56 11.73 -1.72 1.08
N ARG A 57 12.85 -1.26 0.52
CA ARG A 57 13.60 -0.10 1.04
C ARG A 57 12.79 1.20 1.06
N TYR A 58 11.80 1.33 0.18
CA TYR A 58 10.98 2.54 0.12
C TYR A 58 10.19 2.81 1.42
N PHE A 59 9.91 1.80 2.25
CA PHE A 59 9.31 2.03 3.56
C PHE A 59 10.17 2.94 4.42
N LYS A 60 11.48 2.71 4.45
CA LYS A 60 12.41 3.50 5.25
C LYS A 60 12.72 4.85 4.60
N TYR A 61 12.98 4.87 3.29
CA TYR A 61 13.52 6.07 2.63
C TYR A 61 12.44 6.99 2.07
N SER A 62 11.33 6.46 1.55
CA SER A 62 10.25 7.27 0.97
C SER A 62 9.10 7.49 1.95
N LEU A 63 8.70 6.44 2.67
CA LEU A 63 7.57 6.50 3.61
C LEU A 63 8.00 6.80 5.05
N GLN A 64 9.30 6.84 5.33
CA GLN A 64 9.93 7.22 6.60
C GLN A 64 9.43 6.46 7.82
N ILE A 65 9.13 5.18 7.64
CA ILE A 65 8.79 4.26 8.73
C ILE A 65 9.86 3.18 8.88
N ASP A 66 10.04 2.67 10.10
CA ASP A 66 10.66 1.38 10.30
C ASP A 66 9.61 0.28 10.13
N PRO A 67 9.65 -0.50 9.04
CA PRO A 67 8.55 -1.40 8.70
C PRO A 67 8.39 -2.55 9.68
N GLU A 68 9.47 -3.04 10.30
CA GLU A 68 9.40 -4.13 11.28
C GLU A 68 8.69 -3.68 12.56
N SER A 69 9.12 -2.56 13.12
CA SER A 69 8.52 -1.97 14.32
C SER A 69 7.06 -1.59 14.06
N THR A 70 6.80 -0.93 12.91
CA THR A 70 5.45 -0.50 12.51
C THR A 70 4.52 -1.69 12.29
N HIS A 71 4.98 -2.77 11.63
CA HIS A 71 4.20 -3.98 11.44
C HIS A 71 3.83 -4.63 12.78
N ASN A 72 4.78 -4.70 13.73
CA ASN A 72 4.53 -5.23 15.06
C ASN A 72 3.52 -4.37 15.85
N GLN A 73 3.56 -3.05 15.70
CA GLN A 73 2.57 -2.15 16.30
C GLN A 73 1.18 -2.39 15.70
N LEU A 74 1.05 -2.45 14.37
CA LEU A 74 -0.21 -2.72 13.68
C LEU A 74 -0.78 -4.11 14.04
N TYR A 75 0.09 -5.12 14.19
CA TYR A 75 -0.32 -6.44 14.67
C TYR A 75 -0.91 -6.38 16.09
N LYS A 76 -0.24 -5.70 17.03
CA LYS A 76 -0.74 -5.51 18.40
C LYS A 76 -2.06 -4.73 18.44
N LEU A 77 -2.28 -3.82 17.50
CA LEU A 77 -3.53 -3.06 17.35
C LEU A 77 -4.66 -3.89 16.72
N GLY A 78 -4.37 -5.08 16.21
CA GLY A 78 -5.37 -5.99 15.66
C GLY A 78 -5.67 -5.77 14.17
N TYR A 79 -4.75 -5.16 13.40
CA TYR A 79 -4.89 -5.07 11.94
C TYR A 79 -4.62 -6.41 11.24
N PHE A 80 -3.85 -7.30 11.89
CA PHE A 80 -3.44 -8.58 11.31
C PHE A 80 -3.80 -9.74 12.20
N THR A 81 -4.15 -10.86 11.59
CA THR A 81 -4.10 -12.21 12.18
C THR A 81 -2.80 -12.89 11.75
N LYS A 82 -2.30 -13.81 12.58
CA LYS A 82 -1.04 -14.52 12.37
C LYS A 82 -1.30 -16.03 12.42
N ASN A 83 -1.00 -16.72 11.30
CA ASN A 83 -1.18 -18.17 11.19
C ASN A 83 0.11 -18.82 10.69
N LYS A 84 0.47 -19.98 11.24
CA LYS A 84 1.56 -20.78 10.71
C LYS A 84 1.26 -21.24 9.29
N THR A 85 2.26 -21.21 8.40
CA THR A 85 2.07 -21.63 7.01
C THR A 85 3.23 -22.45 6.48
N LEU A 86 2.91 -23.48 5.71
CA LEU A 86 3.89 -24.29 4.96
C LEU A 86 4.17 -23.71 3.56
N SER A 87 3.38 -22.74 3.11
CA SER A 87 3.44 -22.22 1.74
C SER A 87 4.78 -21.53 1.42
N TYR A 88 5.43 -20.95 2.43
CA TYR A 88 6.72 -20.24 2.26
C TYR A 88 7.93 -21.17 2.32
N LEU A 89 7.75 -22.44 2.74
CA LEU A 89 8.82 -23.43 2.77
C LEU A 89 9.19 -23.90 1.37
N THR A 90 10.46 -24.18 1.19
CA THR A 90 10.98 -24.82 -0.02
C THR A 90 10.61 -26.31 -0.03
N VAL A 91 10.71 -26.96 -1.21
CA VAL A 91 10.50 -28.39 -1.33
C VAL A 91 11.46 -29.19 -0.44
N VAL A 92 12.70 -28.71 -0.27
CA VAL A 92 13.71 -29.35 0.58
C VAL A 92 13.28 -29.30 2.06
N GLU A 93 12.83 -28.16 2.54
CA GLU A 93 12.36 -28.01 3.93
C GLU A 93 11.13 -28.87 4.21
N LEU A 94 10.17 -28.91 3.26
CA LEU A 94 9.00 -29.77 3.37
C LEU A 94 9.38 -31.27 3.44
N LYS A 95 10.33 -31.72 2.61
CA LYS A 95 10.85 -33.09 2.65
C LYS A 95 11.56 -33.38 3.95
N THR A 96 12.29 -32.42 4.51
CA THR A 96 12.96 -32.57 5.81
C THR A 96 11.93 -32.77 6.95
N ILE A 97 10.83 -32.00 6.94
CA ILE A 97 9.74 -32.19 7.90
C ILE A 97 9.14 -33.60 7.76
N LEU A 98 8.79 -34.01 6.54
CA LEU A 98 8.22 -35.34 6.27
C LEU A 98 9.14 -36.48 6.72
N SER A 99 10.45 -36.37 6.41
CA SER A 99 11.44 -37.36 6.84
C SER A 99 11.54 -37.49 8.35
N LYS A 100 11.53 -36.36 9.07
CA LYS A 100 11.53 -36.37 10.56
C LYS A 100 10.31 -37.06 11.17
N HIS A 101 9.20 -37.09 10.43
CA HIS A 101 7.96 -37.77 10.85
C HIS A 101 7.75 -39.13 10.18
N ASN A 102 8.79 -39.70 9.55
CA ASN A 102 8.74 -41.02 8.84
C ASN A 102 7.66 -41.07 7.75
N LEU A 103 7.40 -39.97 7.08
CA LEU A 103 6.43 -39.85 5.99
C LEU A 103 7.12 -39.84 4.62
N ALA A 104 6.40 -40.29 3.57
CA ALA A 104 6.92 -40.31 2.21
C ALA A 104 7.30 -38.89 1.73
N THR A 105 8.49 -38.74 1.12
CA THR A 105 9.08 -37.44 0.68
C THR A 105 8.94 -37.20 -0.81
N SER A 106 8.31 -38.10 -1.58
CA SER A 106 8.05 -37.96 -3.03
C SER A 106 6.81 -37.12 -3.29
N GLY A 107 6.79 -36.40 -4.41
CA GLY A 107 5.63 -35.66 -4.87
C GLY A 107 5.91 -34.18 -5.13
N LYS A 108 4.92 -33.47 -5.68
CA LYS A 108 4.94 -32.03 -5.91
C LYS A 108 4.77 -31.26 -4.60
N LYS A 109 5.17 -29.97 -4.59
CA LYS A 109 5.09 -29.12 -3.38
C LYS A 109 3.71 -29.15 -2.72
N ALA A 110 2.63 -29.07 -3.48
CA ALA A 110 1.28 -29.11 -2.93
C ALA A 110 0.95 -30.45 -2.24
N GLU A 111 1.39 -31.58 -2.82
CA GLU A 111 1.20 -32.91 -2.25
C GLU A 111 1.97 -33.09 -0.93
N LEU A 112 3.21 -32.56 -0.86
CA LEU A 112 4.02 -32.57 0.36
C LEU A 112 3.33 -31.75 1.47
N ILE A 113 2.82 -30.55 1.15
CA ILE A 113 2.08 -29.69 2.08
C ILE A 113 0.83 -30.43 2.61
N THR A 114 0.01 -31.00 1.71
CA THR A 114 -1.19 -31.75 2.09
C THR A 114 -0.84 -32.91 3.02
N ARG A 115 0.24 -33.64 2.72
CA ARG A 115 0.71 -34.77 3.53
C ARG A 115 1.14 -34.33 4.93
N ILE A 116 1.81 -33.17 5.06
CA ILE A 116 2.17 -32.62 6.38
C ILE A 116 0.91 -32.23 7.14
N ILE A 117 -0.03 -31.50 6.52
CA ILE A 117 -1.27 -31.04 7.16
C ILE A 117 -2.07 -32.22 7.73
N ASN A 118 -2.14 -33.34 6.99
CA ASN A 118 -2.95 -34.50 7.39
C ASN A 118 -2.30 -35.38 8.45
N ASN A 119 -0.98 -35.27 8.68
CA ASN A 119 -0.27 -36.23 9.52
C ASN A 119 0.57 -35.58 10.63
N VAL A 120 0.76 -34.27 10.60
CA VAL A 120 1.64 -33.56 11.55
C VAL A 120 0.89 -32.36 12.14
N ASN A 121 1.00 -32.20 13.46
CA ASN A 121 0.46 -31.02 14.10
C ASN A 121 1.36 -29.80 13.77
N ILE A 122 0.84 -28.89 12.92
CA ILE A 122 1.54 -27.69 12.43
C ILE A 122 1.92 -26.77 13.58
N ASP A 123 1.16 -26.73 14.68
CA ASP A 123 1.43 -25.85 15.81
C ASP A 123 2.74 -26.19 16.51
N ASN A 124 3.19 -27.44 16.41
CA ASN A 124 4.45 -27.90 16.98
C ASN A 124 5.66 -27.70 16.06
N LEU A 125 5.44 -27.27 14.83
CA LEU A 125 6.53 -27.03 13.88
C LEU A 125 7.09 -25.62 14.03
N ASP A 126 8.42 -25.50 13.89
CA ASP A 126 9.08 -24.20 13.72
C ASP A 126 9.04 -23.82 12.24
N ILE A 127 7.96 -23.15 11.84
CA ILE A 127 7.68 -22.77 10.46
C ILE A 127 7.25 -21.30 10.38
N PRO A 128 7.40 -20.67 9.20
CA PRO A 128 7.02 -19.28 9.00
C PRO A 128 5.55 -19.00 9.28
N PHE A 129 5.27 -17.75 9.58
CA PHE A 129 3.91 -17.24 9.73
C PHE A 129 3.47 -16.50 8.46
N GLU A 130 2.18 -16.62 8.16
CA GLU A 130 1.45 -15.78 7.21
C GLU A 130 0.60 -14.78 8.00
N PHE A 131 0.61 -13.54 7.56
CA PHE A 131 -0.21 -12.48 8.11
C PHE A 131 -1.37 -12.18 7.15
N LYS A 132 -2.58 -12.14 7.69
CA LYS A 132 -3.80 -11.78 6.96
C LYS A 132 -4.47 -10.62 7.64
N LEU A 133 -5.10 -9.74 6.86
CA LEU A 133 -5.87 -8.65 7.43
C LEU A 133 -7.07 -9.18 8.21
N THR A 134 -7.37 -8.55 9.33
CA THR A 134 -8.67 -8.70 9.99
C THR A 134 -9.76 -8.09 9.11
N LYS A 135 -11.03 -8.42 9.38
CA LYS A 135 -12.16 -7.89 8.62
C LYS A 135 -12.24 -6.36 8.70
N GLU A 136 -11.95 -5.81 9.86
CA GLU A 136 -11.90 -4.37 10.12
C GLU A 136 -10.80 -3.69 9.30
N ALA A 137 -9.60 -4.29 9.24
CA ALA A 137 -8.51 -3.78 8.43
C ALA A 137 -8.80 -3.88 6.93
N GLN A 138 -9.49 -4.94 6.47
CA GLN A 138 -9.94 -5.06 5.08
C GLN A 138 -10.92 -3.95 4.71
N ASN A 139 -11.91 -3.67 5.55
CA ASN A 139 -12.87 -2.60 5.33
C ASN A 139 -12.17 -1.22 5.26
N LEU A 140 -11.22 -0.97 6.16
CA LEU A 140 -10.43 0.27 6.15
C LEU A 140 -9.64 0.43 4.84
N ILE A 141 -9.00 -0.61 4.34
CA ILE A 141 -8.27 -0.57 3.06
C ILE A 141 -9.22 -0.31 1.88
N ILE A 142 -10.41 -0.87 1.90
CA ILE A 142 -11.43 -0.64 0.85
C ILE A 142 -11.91 0.81 0.91
N GLU A 143 -12.26 1.31 2.08
CA GLU A 143 -12.78 2.67 2.30
C GLU A 143 -11.75 3.74 1.90
N HIS A 144 -10.46 3.49 2.17
CA HIS A 144 -9.37 4.42 1.89
C HIS A 144 -8.47 3.97 0.72
N SER A 145 -9.03 3.19 -0.21
CA SER A 145 -8.30 2.69 -1.39
C SER A 145 -7.81 3.78 -2.34
N ASP A 146 -8.41 4.96 -2.29
CA ASP A 146 -8.01 6.15 -3.05
C ASP A 146 -6.60 6.64 -2.68
N TYR A 147 -6.23 6.63 -1.40
CA TYR A 147 -4.87 6.96 -0.95
C TYR A 147 -3.84 5.94 -1.48
N ILE A 148 -4.21 4.65 -1.47
CA ILE A 148 -3.36 3.58 -1.99
C ILE A 148 -3.18 3.75 -3.50
N LYS A 149 -4.27 4.05 -4.24
CA LYS A 149 -4.20 4.36 -5.68
C LYS A 149 -3.29 5.54 -5.95
N ALA A 150 -3.39 6.62 -5.16
CA ALA A 150 -2.55 7.80 -5.30
C ALA A 150 -1.06 7.49 -5.05
N TYR A 151 -0.74 6.61 -4.10
CA TYR A 151 0.63 6.20 -3.84
C TYR A 151 1.27 5.42 -5.00
N TYR A 152 0.50 4.53 -5.65
CA TYR A 152 1.00 3.75 -6.79
C TYR A 152 0.80 4.44 -8.14
N ASP A 153 0.19 5.61 -8.16
CA ASP A 153 0.00 6.36 -9.41
C ASP A 153 1.33 6.89 -9.93
N LYS A 154 1.47 6.91 -11.26
CA LYS A 154 2.71 7.35 -11.94
C LYS A 154 2.72 8.83 -12.30
N ASP A 155 1.56 9.45 -12.30
CA ASP A 155 1.34 10.78 -12.86
C ASP A 155 1.12 11.82 -11.76
N ILE A 156 0.74 11.40 -10.54
CA ILE A 156 0.51 12.27 -9.38
C ILE A 156 1.22 11.69 -8.15
N THR A 157 1.46 12.53 -7.14
CA THR A 157 1.95 12.07 -5.83
C THR A 157 0.80 11.92 -4.84
N MET A 158 0.97 11.04 -3.86
CA MET A 158 0.01 10.88 -2.77
C MET A 158 -0.15 12.18 -1.97
N GLU A 159 0.94 12.94 -1.81
CA GLU A 159 0.91 14.23 -1.11
C GLU A 159 0.04 15.26 -1.85
N ASP A 160 0.23 15.40 -3.18
CA ASP A 160 -0.60 16.31 -3.99
C ASP A 160 -2.06 15.88 -3.99
N TYR A 161 -2.31 14.56 -4.06
CA TYR A 161 -3.64 14.00 -3.97
C TYR A 161 -4.34 14.40 -2.66
N CYS A 162 -3.68 14.24 -1.52
CA CYS A 162 -4.24 14.61 -0.21
C CYS A 162 -4.49 16.12 -0.10
N LYS A 163 -3.54 16.95 -0.57
CA LYS A 163 -3.71 18.41 -0.60
C LYS A 163 -4.92 18.82 -1.44
N GLU A 164 -5.07 18.22 -2.62
CA GLU A 164 -6.17 18.53 -3.52
C GLU A 164 -7.52 18.04 -2.96
N LYS A 165 -7.56 16.82 -2.39
CA LYS A 165 -8.74 16.26 -1.74
C LYS A 165 -9.28 17.18 -0.64
N ASN A 166 -8.39 17.76 0.17
CA ASN A 166 -8.75 18.69 1.24
C ASN A 166 -9.28 20.05 0.74
N ASN A 167 -8.93 20.43 -0.50
CA ASN A 167 -9.36 21.68 -1.11
C ASN A 167 -10.70 21.58 -1.85
N ILE A 168 -11.18 20.37 -2.10
CA ILE A 168 -12.43 20.14 -2.84
C ILE A 168 -13.58 20.02 -1.86
N SER A 169 -14.59 20.89 -2.00
CA SER A 169 -15.74 20.99 -1.10
C SER A 169 -16.87 19.98 -1.37
N PHE A 170 -16.76 19.18 -2.44
CA PHE A 170 -17.74 18.15 -2.82
C PHE A 170 -17.13 16.75 -2.74
N LYS A 171 -17.96 15.72 -2.70
CA LYS A 171 -17.52 14.32 -2.67
C LYS A 171 -16.93 13.92 -4.04
N ALA A 172 -15.65 14.22 -4.22
CA ALA A 172 -14.91 13.90 -5.45
C ALA A 172 -14.43 12.44 -5.42
N THR A 173 -14.43 11.80 -6.58
CA THR A 173 -13.80 10.50 -6.78
C THR A 173 -12.29 10.65 -6.93
N PHE A 174 -11.55 9.54 -6.85
CA PHE A 174 -10.12 9.53 -7.19
C PHE A 174 -9.85 10.10 -8.58
N GLY A 175 -10.69 9.76 -9.57
CA GLY A 175 -10.58 10.23 -10.94
C GLY A 175 -10.72 11.75 -11.05
N ASP A 176 -11.72 12.33 -10.36
CA ASP A 176 -11.96 13.78 -10.36
C ASP A 176 -10.75 14.55 -9.79
N ILE A 177 -10.20 14.06 -8.68
CA ILE A 177 -9.04 14.68 -8.03
C ILE A 177 -7.79 14.57 -8.93
N LYS A 178 -7.53 13.38 -9.48
CA LYS A 178 -6.41 13.19 -10.42
C LYS A 178 -6.55 14.09 -11.64
N TRP A 179 -7.73 14.21 -12.22
CA TRP A 179 -7.99 15.10 -13.34
C TRP A 179 -7.71 16.58 -13.01
N SER A 180 -8.16 17.03 -11.83
CA SER A 180 -7.88 18.38 -11.34
C SER A 180 -6.37 18.64 -11.23
N LEU A 181 -5.62 17.71 -10.63
CA LEU A 181 -4.16 17.82 -10.51
C LEU A 181 -3.45 17.89 -11.86
N LEU A 182 -3.81 17.02 -12.81
CA LEU A 182 -3.25 17.02 -14.15
C LEU A 182 -3.54 18.32 -14.90
N ASN A 183 -4.74 18.90 -14.73
CA ASN A 183 -5.08 20.19 -15.34
C ASN A 183 -4.25 21.33 -14.73
N LYS A 184 -4.09 21.37 -13.41
CA LYS A 184 -3.23 22.35 -12.74
C LYS A 184 -1.77 22.23 -13.18
N GLN A 185 -1.28 21.01 -13.35
CA GLN A 185 0.08 20.76 -13.84
C GLN A 185 0.25 21.20 -15.29
N ALA A 186 -0.71 20.89 -16.18
CA ALA A 186 -0.69 21.34 -17.56
C ALA A 186 -0.69 22.88 -17.65
N HIS A 187 -1.53 23.54 -16.84
CA HIS A 187 -1.55 25.01 -16.79
C HIS A 187 -0.19 25.59 -16.33
N ARG A 188 0.40 25.07 -15.25
CA ARG A 188 1.74 25.52 -14.79
C ARG A 188 2.80 25.34 -15.87
N ASN A 189 2.84 24.19 -16.54
CA ASN A 189 3.81 23.90 -17.60
C ASN A 189 3.62 24.83 -18.82
N THR A 190 2.38 25.19 -19.14
CA THR A 190 2.08 26.16 -20.21
C THR A 190 2.59 27.57 -19.86
N VAL A 191 2.31 28.03 -18.63
CA VAL A 191 2.72 29.38 -18.17
C VAL A 191 4.25 29.49 -18.06
N SER A 192 4.92 28.40 -17.63
CA SER A 192 6.39 28.38 -17.53
C SER A 192 7.10 28.17 -18.87
N GLY A 193 6.38 27.85 -19.95
CA GLY A 193 6.96 27.52 -21.25
C GLY A 193 7.70 26.17 -21.29
N ASP A 194 7.46 25.29 -20.31
CA ASP A 194 8.05 23.95 -20.29
C ASP A 194 7.21 22.98 -21.13
N PHE A 195 7.45 23.02 -22.44
CA PHE A 195 6.73 22.19 -23.40
C PHE A 195 7.03 20.70 -23.27
N GLY A 196 8.22 20.32 -22.77
CA GLY A 196 8.58 18.92 -22.50
C GLY A 196 7.71 18.33 -21.39
N CYS A 197 7.62 19.02 -20.25
CA CYS A 197 6.74 18.62 -19.15
C CYS A 197 5.26 18.73 -19.54
N LEU A 198 4.87 19.74 -20.34
CA LEU A 198 3.51 19.86 -20.86
C LEU A 198 3.11 18.63 -21.71
N SER A 199 3.98 18.18 -22.62
CA SER A 199 3.76 16.99 -23.43
C SER A 199 3.53 15.74 -22.57
N ASN A 200 4.36 15.54 -21.55
CA ASN A 200 4.21 14.42 -20.61
C ASN A 200 2.89 14.50 -19.84
N THR A 201 2.50 15.69 -19.39
CA THR A 201 1.23 15.91 -18.68
C THR A 201 0.03 15.64 -19.60
N ARG A 202 0.08 16.06 -20.86
CA ARG A 202 -0.98 15.76 -21.85
C ARG A 202 -1.12 14.26 -22.11
N LYS A 203 -0.01 13.51 -22.17
CA LYS A 203 -0.02 12.05 -22.25
C LYS A 203 -0.66 11.42 -21.00
N ALA A 204 -0.37 11.95 -19.82
CA ALA A 204 -1.01 11.50 -18.57
C ALA A 204 -2.53 11.78 -18.56
N GLN A 205 -2.95 12.96 -19.04
CA GLN A 205 -4.36 13.29 -19.24
C GLN A 205 -5.05 12.33 -20.21
N GLY A 206 -4.39 11.99 -21.33
CA GLY A 206 -4.90 11.02 -22.31
C GLY A 206 -5.11 9.64 -21.67
N ARG A 207 -4.12 9.09 -20.95
CA ARG A 207 -4.24 7.82 -20.24
C ARG A 207 -5.37 7.82 -19.21
N HIS A 208 -5.53 8.92 -18.47
CA HIS A 208 -6.60 9.05 -17.49
C HIS A 208 -7.97 9.00 -18.16
N LEU A 209 -8.19 9.78 -19.23
CA LEU A 209 -9.45 9.79 -19.99
C LEU A 209 -9.75 8.43 -20.63
N GLU A 210 -8.74 7.71 -21.09
CA GLU A 210 -8.88 6.35 -21.61
C GLU A 210 -9.37 5.39 -20.52
N GLN A 211 -8.78 5.46 -19.33
CA GLN A 211 -9.18 4.66 -18.16
C GLN A 211 -10.63 4.94 -17.71
N GLU A 212 -11.08 6.19 -17.85
CA GLU A 212 -12.47 6.60 -17.59
C GLU A 212 -13.43 6.28 -18.76
N GLY A 213 -12.95 5.63 -19.81
CA GLY A 213 -13.74 5.27 -20.99
C GLY A 213 -14.01 6.44 -21.95
N ASN A 214 -13.39 7.59 -21.76
CA ASN A 214 -13.57 8.79 -22.59
C ASN A 214 -12.57 8.85 -23.74
N ILE A 215 -12.63 7.87 -24.65
CA ILE A 215 -11.64 7.64 -25.70
C ILE A 215 -11.53 8.83 -26.67
N LYS A 216 -12.64 9.48 -26.99
CA LYS A 216 -12.63 10.64 -27.91
C LYS A 216 -11.77 11.78 -27.39
N HIS A 217 -11.92 12.15 -26.11
CA HIS A 217 -11.11 13.20 -25.49
C HIS A 217 -9.67 12.75 -25.25
N ALA A 218 -9.45 11.46 -24.96
CA ALA A 218 -8.11 10.88 -24.84
C ALA A 218 -7.32 11.06 -26.15
N LEU A 219 -7.89 10.73 -27.28
CA LEU A 219 -7.28 10.92 -28.61
C LEU A 219 -6.96 12.39 -28.89
N THR A 220 -7.85 13.31 -28.53
CA THR A 220 -7.62 14.76 -28.70
C THR A 220 -6.38 15.21 -27.91
N GLN A 221 -6.22 14.76 -26.66
CA GLN A 221 -5.04 15.10 -25.85
C GLN A 221 -3.74 14.54 -26.46
N ILE A 222 -3.77 13.31 -26.99
CA ILE A 222 -2.61 12.68 -27.64
C ILE A 222 -2.21 13.42 -28.93
N ILE A 223 -3.17 13.79 -29.76
CA ILE A 223 -2.92 14.52 -31.02
C ILE A 223 -2.27 15.88 -30.73
N HIS A 224 -2.76 16.63 -29.74
CA HIS A 224 -2.16 17.90 -29.33
C HIS A 224 -0.71 17.77 -28.84
N THR A 225 -0.28 16.58 -28.40
CA THR A 225 1.13 16.35 -28.00
C THR A 225 2.05 16.02 -29.18
N SER A 226 1.49 15.62 -30.31
CA SER A 226 2.27 15.23 -31.51
C SER A 226 2.49 16.37 -32.50
N LEU A 227 1.79 17.49 -32.30
CA LEU A 227 1.82 18.66 -33.22
C LEU A 227 2.69 19.81 -32.69
N ASN A 228 3.25 19.70 -31.49
CA ASN A 228 4.18 20.64 -30.87
C ASN A 228 5.52 19.96 -30.59
#